data_40220ea944182626710c00edcefd5d57
#
_entry.id   40220ea944182626710c00edcefd5d57
#
_cell.length_a   1.000
_cell.length_b   1.000
_cell.length_c   1.000
_cell.angle_alpha   90.00
_cell.angle_beta   90.00
_cell.angle_gamma   90.00
#
_symmetry.space_group_name_H-M   'P 1'
#
loop_
_entity.id
_entity.type
_entity.pdbx_description
1 polymer ?
#
loop_
_entity_poly.entity_id
_entity_poly.type
_entity_poly.pdbx_seq_one_letter_code
_entity_poly.pdbx_strand_id
1 'polypeptide(L)' 'MEEQGVLSWPIWSCEVSEFDWEYSEQESCLLLDGEVEVKSEFETVRFSAGDYVVFPKGLKCRWKVMQPVRKHYSFN' A
#
# COMPACT_ATOMS: atom_id res chain seq x y z
N MET A 1 -5.75 -7.62 -15.18
CA MET A 1 -5.97 -7.65 -13.76
C MET A 1 -6.82 -8.80 -13.32
N GLU A 2 -7.81 -9.12 -14.09
CA GLU A 2 -8.70 -10.19 -13.69
C GLU A 2 -8.02 -11.53 -13.61
N GLU A 3 -7.10 -11.80 -14.52
CA GLU A 3 -6.37 -13.03 -14.45
C GLU A 3 -5.51 -13.13 -13.20
N GLN A 4 -5.22 -11.98 -12.56
CA GLN A 4 -4.49 -11.95 -11.30
C GLN A 4 -5.43 -11.94 -10.11
N GLY A 5 -6.72 -11.73 -10.34
CA GLY A 5 -7.70 -11.74 -9.28
C GLY A 5 -7.61 -10.58 -8.30
N VAL A 6 -7.14 -9.43 -8.76
CA VAL A 6 -6.94 -8.27 -7.87
C VAL A 6 -8.23 -7.90 -7.14
N LEU A 7 -9.35 -7.91 -7.83
CA LEU A 7 -10.61 -7.51 -7.20
C LEU A 7 -11.12 -8.54 -6.19
N SER A 8 -10.54 -9.74 -6.19
CA SER A 8 -10.88 -10.75 -5.19
C SER A 8 -9.90 -10.77 -4.02
N TRP A 9 -8.85 -9.94 -4.07
CA TRP A 9 -7.91 -9.84 -2.96
C TRP A 9 -8.60 -9.22 -1.74
N PRO A 10 -8.13 -9.54 -0.53
CA PRO A 10 -8.71 -8.90 0.65
C PRO A 10 -8.50 -7.39 0.63
N ILE A 11 -9.35 -6.70 1.38
CA ILE A 11 -9.28 -5.24 1.49
C ILE A 11 -8.73 -4.89 2.86
N TRP A 12 -7.77 -3.97 2.87
CA TRP A 12 -7.23 -3.40 4.08
C TRP A 12 -7.63 -1.93 4.13
N SER A 13 -8.06 -1.47 5.29
CA SER A 13 -8.43 -0.07 5.46
C SER A 13 -7.74 0.50 6.69
N CYS A 14 -7.53 1.81 6.65
CA CYS A 14 -6.85 2.50 7.75
C CYS A 14 -7.30 3.95 7.77
N GLU A 15 -7.51 4.47 8.96
CA GLU A 15 -7.83 5.88 9.12
C GLU A 15 -6.54 6.69 9.11
N VAL A 16 -6.68 8.02 9.16
CA VAL A 16 -5.54 8.92 9.20
C VAL A 16 -4.63 8.52 10.35
N SER A 17 -3.38 8.21 10.03
CA SER A 17 -2.41 7.75 11.01
C SER A 17 -1.02 7.73 10.40
N GLU A 18 -0.02 7.47 11.25
CA GLU A 18 1.36 7.39 10.80
C GLU A 18 2.03 6.27 11.58
N PHE A 19 2.73 5.36 10.88
CA PHE A 19 3.35 4.20 11.51
C PHE A 19 4.51 3.69 10.68
N ASP A 20 5.43 2.99 11.35
CA ASP A 20 6.53 2.32 10.68
C ASP A 20 6.08 0.94 10.22
N TRP A 21 6.61 0.51 9.08
CA TRP A 21 6.27 -0.79 8.51
C TRP A 21 7.49 -1.42 7.85
N GLU A 22 7.57 -2.74 7.94
CA GLU A 22 8.59 -3.50 7.26
C GLU A 22 7.93 -4.63 6.51
N TYR A 23 8.29 -4.80 5.23
CA TYR A 23 7.70 -5.84 4.40
C TYR A 23 8.50 -7.13 4.54
N SER A 24 7.88 -8.14 5.15
CA SER A 24 8.51 -9.46 5.24
C SER A 24 8.35 -10.25 3.95
N GLU A 25 7.42 -9.85 3.10
CA GLU A 25 7.21 -10.43 1.77
C GLU A 25 6.85 -9.32 0.82
N GLN A 26 7.01 -9.58 -0.48
CA GLN A 26 6.58 -8.62 -1.49
C GLN A 26 5.08 -8.42 -1.40
N GLU A 27 4.64 -7.18 -1.40
CA GLU A 27 3.22 -6.84 -1.38
C GLU A 27 2.83 -6.10 -2.64
N SER A 28 1.75 -6.56 -3.29
CA SER A 28 1.12 -5.85 -4.39
C SER A 28 -0.18 -5.27 -3.88
N CYS A 29 -0.49 -4.03 -4.21
CA CYS A 29 -1.73 -3.43 -3.77
C CYS A 29 -2.29 -2.46 -4.80
N LEU A 30 -3.62 -2.34 -4.78
CA LEU A 30 -4.35 -1.40 -5.59
C LEU A 30 -5.17 -0.52 -4.65
N LEU A 31 -4.89 0.77 -4.64
CA LEU A 31 -5.61 1.70 -3.79
C LEU A 31 -6.99 2.01 -4.36
N LEU A 32 -8.00 1.89 -3.52
CA LEU A 32 -9.38 2.17 -3.90
C LEU A 32 -9.79 3.58 -3.48
N ASP A 33 -9.37 4.00 -2.28
CA ASP A 33 -9.70 5.29 -1.73
C ASP A 33 -8.54 5.80 -0.89
N GLY A 34 -8.47 7.11 -0.71
CA GLY A 34 -7.56 7.72 0.22
C GLY A 34 -6.28 8.21 -0.42
N GLU A 35 -5.41 8.72 0.43
CA GLU A 35 -4.11 9.21 0.01
C GLU A 35 -3.09 8.87 1.07
N VAL A 36 -1.96 8.32 0.66
CA VAL A 36 -0.89 7.93 1.57
C VAL A 36 0.45 8.39 1.05
N GLU A 37 1.36 8.65 1.98
CA GLU A 37 2.74 8.94 1.68
C GLU A 37 3.59 7.85 2.32
N VAL A 38 4.46 7.24 1.53
CA VAL A 38 5.35 6.18 2.01
C VAL A 38 6.78 6.68 1.89
N LYS A 39 7.45 6.75 3.03
CA LYS A 39 8.82 7.26 3.09
C LYS A 39 9.75 6.11 3.43
N SER A 40 10.70 5.82 2.53
CA SER A 40 11.75 4.85 2.77
C SER A 40 13.07 5.59 2.90
N GLU A 41 14.15 4.85 3.16
CA GLU A 41 15.46 5.47 3.23
C GLU A 41 15.96 5.89 1.85
N PHE A 42 15.30 5.47 0.78
CA PHE A 42 15.71 5.79 -0.59
C PHE A 42 14.90 6.93 -1.17
N GLU A 43 13.62 7.00 -0.87
CA GLU A 43 12.75 8.01 -1.48
C GLU A 43 11.44 8.11 -0.73
N THR A 44 10.70 9.17 -1.03
CA THR A 44 9.34 9.36 -0.54
C THR A 44 8.43 9.35 -1.75
N VAL A 45 7.38 8.52 -1.69
CA VAL A 45 6.41 8.42 -2.77
C VAL A 45 5.00 8.60 -2.20
N ARG A 46 4.09 9.03 -3.06
CA ARG A 46 2.73 9.31 -2.66
C ARG A 46 1.78 8.55 -3.57
N PHE A 47 0.77 7.94 -2.97
CA PHE A 47 -0.21 7.13 -3.69
C PHE A 47 -1.61 7.61 -3.36
N SER A 48 -2.52 7.45 -4.33
CA SER A 48 -3.91 7.82 -4.15
C SER A 48 -4.79 6.80 -4.85
N ALA A 49 -6.11 7.02 -4.82
CA ALA A 49 -7.07 6.12 -5.43
C ALA A 49 -6.72 5.84 -6.89
N GLY A 50 -6.74 4.58 -7.28
CA GLY A 50 -6.42 4.16 -8.63
C GLY A 50 -4.97 3.75 -8.86
N ASP A 51 -4.08 3.98 -7.90
CA ASP A 51 -2.68 3.61 -8.04
C ASP A 51 -2.45 2.14 -7.71
N TYR A 52 -1.69 1.48 -8.54
CA TYR A 52 -1.24 0.11 -8.32
C TYR A 52 0.23 0.14 -7.94
N VAL A 53 0.55 -0.45 -6.80
CA VAL A 53 1.89 -0.34 -6.24
C VAL A 53 2.41 -1.70 -5.83
N VAL A 54 3.70 -1.96 -6.06
CA VAL A 54 4.36 -3.17 -5.61
C VAL A 54 5.50 -2.77 -4.68
N PHE A 55 5.47 -3.29 -3.45
CA PHE A 55 6.51 -3.05 -2.46
C PHE A 55 7.40 -4.29 -2.37
N PRO A 56 8.72 -4.13 -2.49
CA PRO A 56 9.61 -5.27 -2.47
C PRO A 56 9.77 -5.84 -1.05
N LYS A 57 10.10 -7.12 -1.01
CA LYS A 57 10.41 -7.78 0.25
C LYS A 57 11.60 -7.10 0.92
N GLY A 58 11.49 -6.90 2.22
CA GLY A 58 12.58 -6.32 3.00
C GLY A 58 12.58 -4.81 3.04
N LEU A 59 11.62 -4.15 2.39
CA LEU A 59 11.54 -2.70 2.43
C LEU A 59 11.10 -2.23 3.81
N LYS A 60 11.86 -1.29 4.37
CA LYS A 60 11.49 -0.63 5.61
C LYS A 60 11.05 0.78 5.27
N CYS A 61 9.91 1.18 5.78
CA CYS A 61 9.33 2.45 5.41
C CYS A 61 8.43 2.98 6.51
N ARG A 62 8.03 4.24 6.35
CA ARG A 62 7.07 4.87 7.23
C ARG A 62 5.86 5.27 6.42
N TRP A 63 4.71 4.79 6.84
CA TRP A 63 3.43 5.10 6.19
C TRP A 63 2.80 6.28 6.88
N LYS A 64 2.39 7.25 6.08
CA LYS A 64 1.61 8.39 6.56
C LYS A 64 0.31 8.39 5.79
N VAL A 65 -0.76 8.01 6.46
CA VAL A 65 -2.09 7.98 5.87
C VAL A 65 -2.68 9.36 6.04
N MET A 66 -2.81 10.09 4.93
CA MET A 66 -3.28 11.49 4.95
C MET A 66 -4.78 11.58 4.84
N GLN A 67 -5.41 10.59 4.21
CA GLN A 67 -6.86 10.46 4.14
C GLN A 67 -7.18 8.98 4.33
N PRO A 68 -8.34 8.64 4.91
CA PRO A 68 -8.67 7.24 5.14
C PRO A 68 -8.50 6.42 3.86
N VAL A 69 -7.78 5.31 3.96
CA VAL A 69 -7.37 4.53 2.81
C VAL A 69 -8.03 3.17 2.81
N ARG A 70 -8.39 2.68 1.62
CA ARG A 70 -8.79 1.29 1.38
C ARG A 70 -8.00 0.78 0.20
N LYS A 71 -7.54 -0.44 0.29
CA LYS A 71 -6.78 -1.05 -0.81
C LYS A 71 -7.01 -2.55 -0.85
N HIS A 72 -6.95 -3.11 -2.05
CA HIS A 72 -6.77 -4.54 -2.24
C HIS A 72 -5.29 -4.86 -2.09
N TYR A 73 -4.95 -5.97 -1.45
CA TYR A 73 -3.55 -6.31 -1.28
C TYR A 73 -3.34 -7.82 -1.44
N SER A 74 -2.11 -8.17 -1.78
CA SER A 74 -1.70 -9.57 -1.88
C SER A 74 -0.21 -9.66 -1.58
N PHE A 75 0.17 -10.65 -0.78
CA PHE A 75 1.57 -10.94 -0.50
C PHE A 75 2.01 -12.09 -1.40
N ASN A 76 3.16 -11.93 -2.04
CA ASN A 76 3.66 -12.94 -2.98
C ASN A 76 4.91 -13.61 -2.46
#